data_094f7e0208f6d411711936e4c03cf738
#
_entry.id   094f7e0208f6d411711936e4c03cf738
#
_cell.length_a   1.000
_cell.length_b   1.000
_cell.length_c   1.000
_cell.angle_alpha   90.00
_cell.angle_beta   90.00
_cell.angle_gamma   90.00
#
_symmetry.space_group_name_H-M   'P 1'
#
loop_
_entity.id
_entity.type
_entity.pdbx_description
1 polymer ?
#
loop_
_entity_poly.entity_id
_entity_poly.type
_entity_poly.pdbx_seq_one_letter_code
_entity_poly.pdbx_strand_id
1 'polypeptide(L)'
;MRIPDRELIEQVIEAGRYAPSGGNSQTTHFIVITDAGILSELESLVQAEFAKMETVPGMYPSLRNSVEASKRGNYSFHYRAPVLIVTANQKGYGNALVDSACALENMMVAANALDLGSCWINQLHWLDEDAEVRAFMEKLGVGENETITGGLILGYSADGLPARTPLKRTGNPVTWI
;
A
#
# COMPACT_ATOMS: atom_id res chain seq x y z
N MET A 1 -17.16 -5.94 -5.30
CA MET A 1 -16.65 -6.80 -4.21
C MET A 1 -17.26 -6.36 -2.89
N ARG A 2 -17.46 -7.30 -1.94
CA ARG A 2 -17.94 -6.94 -0.60
C ARG A 2 -16.82 -6.23 0.17
N ILE A 3 -17.13 -5.08 0.76
CA ILE A 3 -16.23 -4.39 1.69
C ILE A 3 -16.20 -5.17 3.01
N PRO A 4 -15.03 -5.43 3.61
CA PRO A 4 -14.96 -5.97 4.98
C PRO A 4 -15.70 -5.09 5.98
N ASP A 5 -16.27 -5.70 7.00
CA ASP A 5 -16.96 -4.96 8.05
C ASP A 5 -16.00 -3.98 8.72
N ARG A 6 -16.49 -2.80 9.08
CA ARG A 6 -15.67 -1.70 9.60
C ARG A 6 -14.82 -2.11 10.81
N GLU A 7 -15.39 -2.92 11.69
CA GLU A 7 -14.70 -3.44 12.88
C GLU A 7 -13.45 -4.28 12.52
N LEU A 8 -13.51 -5.06 11.43
CA LEU A 8 -12.34 -5.82 10.96
C LEU A 8 -11.25 -4.91 10.41
N ILE A 9 -11.65 -3.87 9.66
CA ILE A 9 -10.71 -2.87 9.15
C ILE A 9 -10.04 -2.13 10.32
N GLU A 10 -10.81 -1.73 11.33
CA GLU A 10 -10.29 -1.07 12.54
C GLU A 10 -9.30 -1.96 13.31
N GLN A 11 -9.56 -3.26 13.43
CA GLN A 11 -8.62 -4.21 14.04
C GLN A 11 -7.30 -4.31 13.25
N VAL A 12 -7.37 -4.32 11.92
CA VAL A 12 -6.17 -4.31 11.06
C VAL A 12 -5.37 -3.03 11.26
N ILE A 13 -6.04 -1.87 11.28
CA ILE A 13 -5.37 -0.57 11.51
C ILE A 13 -4.74 -0.53 12.90
N GLU A 14 -5.45 -1.01 13.92
CA GLU A 14 -4.94 -1.03 15.29
C GLU A 14 -3.68 -1.89 15.40
N ALA A 15 -3.60 -3.02 14.71
CA ALA A 15 -2.37 -3.81 14.63
C ALA A 15 -1.21 -3.00 14.01
N GLY A 16 -1.49 -2.19 12.98
CA GLY A 16 -0.51 -1.27 12.40
C GLY A 16 -0.04 -0.20 13.39
N ARG A 17 -0.96 0.36 14.19
CA ARG A 17 -0.65 1.37 15.21
C ARG A 17 0.24 0.83 16.35
N TYR A 18 0.16 -0.46 16.62
CA TYR A 18 1.01 -1.15 17.61
C TYR A 18 2.36 -1.62 17.05
N ALA A 19 2.64 -1.39 15.78
CA ALA A 19 3.94 -1.69 15.22
C ALA A 19 5.05 -0.87 15.93
N PRO A 20 6.25 -1.43 16.10
CA PRO A 20 7.37 -0.67 16.64
C PRO A 20 7.73 0.50 15.73
N SER A 21 8.15 1.61 16.33
CA SER A 21 8.67 2.77 15.60
C SER A 21 9.93 3.32 16.26
N GLY A 22 10.77 3.97 15.48
CA GLY A 22 12.03 4.53 15.96
C GLY A 22 11.81 5.50 17.15
N GLY A 23 12.40 5.19 18.31
CA GLY A 23 12.18 5.97 19.53
C GLY A 23 10.72 6.02 20.00
N ASN A 24 9.87 5.09 19.57
CA ASN A 24 8.42 5.12 19.81
C ASN A 24 7.76 6.40 19.28
N SER A 25 8.18 6.84 18.10
CA SER A 25 7.73 8.10 17.49
C SER A 25 6.24 8.14 17.16
N GLN A 26 5.66 6.99 16.79
CA GLN A 26 4.23 6.84 16.47
C GLN A 26 3.73 7.84 15.41
N THR A 27 4.56 8.14 14.42
CA THR A 27 4.32 9.17 13.41
C THR A 27 3.69 8.65 12.11
N THR A 28 3.53 7.33 11.96
CA THR A 28 2.87 6.77 10.77
C THR A 28 1.40 7.17 10.75
N HIS A 29 0.99 7.83 9.68
CA HIS A 29 -0.38 8.23 9.40
C HIS A 29 -1.04 7.21 8.48
N PHE A 30 -2.28 6.83 8.79
CA PHE A 30 -3.06 5.86 8.03
C PHE A 30 -4.27 6.56 7.40
N ILE A 31 -4.37 6.55 6.09
CA ILE A 31 -5.50 7.08 5.33
C ILE A 31 -6.29 5.89 4.77
N VAL A 32 -7.53 5.73 5.20
CA VAL A 32 -8.40 4.58 4.85
C VAL A 32 -9.41 5.00 3.82
N ILE A 33 -9.38 4.38 2.65
CA ILE A 33 -10.27 4.67 1.53
C ILE A 33 -11.14 3.44 1.27
N THR A 34 -12.46 3.61 1.43
CA THR A 34 -13.48 2.57 1.17
C THR A 34 -14.53 3.06 0.17
N ASP A 35 -14.51 4.34 -0.18
CA ASP A 35 -15.40 4.91 -1.17
C ASP A 35 -15.00 4.47 -2.58
N ALA A 36 -15.92 3.81 -3.27
CA ALA A 36 -15.67 3.25 -4.60
C ALA A 36 -15.45 4.34 -5.68
N GLY A 37 -16.05 5.52 -5.51
CA GLY A 37 -15.85 6.66 -6.41
C GLY A 37 -14.42 7.19 -6.29
N ILE A 38 -13.97 7.44 -5.05
CA ILE A 38 -12.60 7.89 -4.77
C ILE A 38 -11.57 6.86 -5.26
N LEU A 39 -11.80 5.56 -5.02
CA LEU A 39 -10.91 4.50 -5.52
C LEU A 39 -10.83 4.49 -7.05
N SER A 40 -11.96 4.69 -7.74
CA SER A 40 -12.00 4.74 -9.20
C SER A 40 -11.30 5.99 -9.78
N GLU A 41 -11.48 7.15 -9.15
CA GLU A 41 -10.79 8.38 -9.54
C GLU A 41 -9.28 8.22 -9.35
N LEU A 42 -8.86 7.70 -8.20
CA LEU A 42 -7.46 7.45 -7.90
C LEU A 42 -6.84 6.41 -8.85
N GLU A 43 -7.57 5.34 -9.20
CA GLU A 43 -7.13 4.35 -10.19
C GLU A 43 -6.88 5.01 -11.55
N SER A 44 -7.80 5.85 -12.00
CA SER A 44 -7.69 6.56 -13.28
C SER A 44 -6.50 7.52 -13.28
N LEU A 45 -6.31 8.26 -12.18
CA LEU A 45 -5.20 9.18 -12.01
C LEU A 45 -3.85 8.46 -12.02
N VAL A 46 -3.70 7.43 -11.18
CA VAL A 46 -2.46 6.63 -11.10
C VAL A 46 -2.11 6.02 -12.46
N GLN A 47 -3.11 5.48 -13.18
CA GLN A 47 -2.88 4.97 -14.53
C GLN A 47 -2.41 6.07 -15.48
N ALA A 48 -3.01 7.25 -15.44
CA ALA A 48 -2.64 8.37 -16.30
C ALA A 48 -1.20 8.85 -16.04
N GLU A 49 -0.81 8.97 -14.76
CA GLU A 49 0.53 9.46 -14.40
C GLU A 49 1.62 8.44 -14.72
N PHE A 50 1.41 7.15 -14.44
CA PHE A 50 2.35 6.12 -14.89
C PHE A 50 2.46 6.04 -16.42
N ALA A 51 1.38 6.26 -17.16
CA ALA A 51 1.43 6.24 -18.63
C ALA A 51 2.31 7.35 -19.24
N LYS A 52 2.53 8.46 -18.53
CA LYS A 52 3.45 9.55 -18.93
C LYS A 52 4.93 9.20 -18.72
N MET A 53 5.22 8.23 -17.83
CA MET A 53 6.61 7.89 -17.49
C MET A 53 7.31 7.12 -18.61
N GLU A 54 8.61 7.39 -18.79
CA GLU A 54 9.46 6.61 -19.69
C GLU A 54 10.12 5.45 -18.95
N THR A 55 10.19 4.29 -19.60
CA THR A 55 10.94 3.15 -19.05
C THR A 55 12.41 3.23 -19.45
N VAL A 56 13.30 2.99 -18.47
CA VAL A 56 14.75 3.03 -18.69
C VAL A 56 15.40 1.69 -18.35
N PRO A 57 16.56 1.35 -18.93
CA PRO A 57 17.33 0.18 -18.52
C PRO A 57 17.66 0.22 -17.03
N GLY A 58 17.48 -0.91 -16.34
CA GLY A 58 17.72 -1.00 -14.88
C GLY A 58 16.57 -0.53 -13.99
N MET A 59 15.47 0.01 -14.56
CA MET A 59 14.27 0.33 -13.79
C MET A 59 13.78 -0.88 -13.00
N TYR A 60 13.36 -0.64 -11.75
CA TYR A 60 12.80 -1.67 -10.88
C TYR A 60 11.64 -2.42 -11.58
N PRO A 61 11.66 -3.76 -11.64
CA PRO A 61 10.73 -4.51 -12.48
C PRO A 61 9.26 -4.21 -12.23
N SER A 62 8.84 -4.09 -10.96
CA SER A 62 7.44 -3.81 -10.63
C SER A 62 7.01 -2.41 -11.09
N LEU A 63 7.89 -1.39 -10.96
CA LEU A 63 7.62 -0.05 -11.46
C LEU A 63 7.49 -0.05 -12.99
N ARG A 64 8.42 -0.71 -13.68
CA ARG A 64 8.35 -0.88 -15.14
C ARG A 64 7.02 -1.52 -15.57
N ASN A 65 6.62 -2.61 -14.90
CA ASN A 65 5.37 -3.28 -15.20
C ASN A 65 4.15 -2.37 -14.99
N SER A 66 4.17 -1.52 -13.95
CA SER A 66 3.13 -0.51 -13.71
C SER A 66 3.04 0.48 -14.87
N VAL A 67 4.19 1.03 -15.30
CA VAL A 67 4.26 1.96 -16.45
C VAL A 67 3.75 1.32 -17.73
N GLU A 68 4.26 0.13 -18.07
CA GLU A 68 3.86 -0.57 -19.28
C GLU A 68 2.38 -0.98 -19.28
N ALA A 69 1.85 -1.44 -18.15
CA ALA A 69 0.43 -1.78 -18.02
C ALA A 69 -0.46 -0.52 -18.14
N SER A 70 -0.03 0.59 -17.56
CA SER A 70 -0.72 1.88 -17.66
C SER A 70 -0.78 2.40 -19.10
N LYS A 71 0.31 2.29 -19.85
CA LYS A 71 0.34 2.64 -21.30
C LYS A 71 -0.62 1.79 -22.13
N ARG A 72 -0.92 0.55 -21.72
CA ARG A 72 -1.93 -0.30 -22.36
C ARG A 72 -3.37 0.04 -21.99
N GLY A 73 -3.59 0.92 -20.99
CA GLY A 73 -4.91 1.43 -20.62
C GLY A 73 -5.79 0.48 -19.80
N ASN A 74 -5.25 -0.55 -19.17
CA ASN A 74 -5.99 -1.51 -18.37
C ASN A 74 -5.35 -1.82 -17.01
N TYR A 75 -4.70 -0.82 -16.42
CA TYR A 75 -3.98 -0.97 -15.17
C TYR A 75 -4.84 -0.60 -13.96
N SER A 76 -5.05 -1.55 -13.05
CA SER A 76 -5.63 -1.30 -11.74
C SER A 76 -4.57 -1.54 -10.68
N PHE A 77 -4.00 -0.45 -10.13
CA PHE A 77 -2.91 -0.53 -9.17
C PHE A 77 -3.31 -1.17 -7.83
N HIS A 78 -4.59 -1.08 -7.47
CA HIS A 78 -5.15 -1.65 -6.24
C HIS A 78 -5.93 -2.96 -6.49
N TYR A 79 -5.78 -3.57 -7.67
CA TYR A 79 -6.43 -4.85 -8.06
C TYR A 79 -7.95 -4.86 -7.85
N ARG A 80 -8.58 -3.68 -7.88
CA ARG A 80 -10.01 -3.45 -7.57
C ARG A 80 -10.43 -3.91 -6.18
N ALA A 81 -9.48 -3.99 -5.24
CA ALA A 81 -9.81 -4.26 -3.85
C ALA A 81 -10.71 -3.16 -3.28
N PRO A 82 -11.69 -3.51 -2.42
CA PRO A 82 -12.67 -2.55 -1.93
C PRO A 82 -12.16 -1.63 -0.82
N VAL A 83 -10.97 -1.90 -0.29
CA VAL A 83 -10.32 -1.08 0.75
C VAL A 83 -8.87 -0.84 0.35
N LEU A 84 -8.47 0.41 0.45
CA LEU A 84 -7.08 0.85 0.35
C LEU A 84 -6.71 1.61 1.63
N ILE A 85 -5.65 1.18 2.29
CA ILE A 85 -5.05 1.89 3.42
C ILE A 85 -3.70 2.44 2.93
N VAL A 86 -3.59 3.75 2.85
CA VAL A 86 -2.33 4.42 2.49
C VAL A 86 -1.58 4.77 3.77
N THR A 87 -0.28 4.55 3.79
CA THR A 87 0.59 5.02 4.86
C THR A 87 1.37 6.25 4.40
N ALA A 88 1.42 7.26 5.27
CA ALA A 88 2.25 8.44 5.12
C ALA A 88 3.05 8.67 6.41
N ASN A 89 4.16 9.39 6.31
CA ASN A 89 4.98 9.71 7.46
C ASN A 89 5.73 11.04 7.23
N GLN A 90 6.32 11.60 8.26
CA GLN A 90 6.99 12.90 8.23
C GLN A 90 8.14 12.95 7.23
N LYS A 91 8.17 13.96 6.36
CA LYS A 91 9.31 14.26 5.48
C LYS A 91 10.56 14.51 6.30
N GLY A 92 11.68 13.93 5.89
CA GLY A 92 12.97 14.08 6.58
C GLY A 92 13.15 13.23 7.84
N TYR A 93 12.13 12.49 8.28
CA TYR A 93 12.29 11.54 9.37
C TYR A 93 13.00 10.26 8.86
N GLY A 94 14.19 9.97 9.41
CA GLY A 94 15.06 8.91 8.90
C GLY A 94 14.45 7.50 8.92
N ASN A 95 13.49 7.24 9.82
CA ASN A 95 12.81 5.95 9.92
C ASN A 95 11.42 5.94 9.26
N ALA A 96 11.02 6.97 8.54
CA ALA A 96 9.67 7.08 7.96
C ALA A 96 9.24 5.83 7.18
N LEU A 97 10.07 5.35 6.27
CA LEU A 97 9.81 4.14 5.48
C LEU A 97 9.85 2.87 6.32
N VAL A 98 10.79 2.78 7.26
CA VAL A 98 10.99 1.58 8.09
C VAL A 98 9.82 1.40 9.06
N ASP A 99 9.42 2.46 9.76
CA ASP A 99 8.29 2.43 10.69
C ASP A 99 6.98 2.10 9.97
N SER A 100 6.76 2.72 8.79
CA SER A 100 5.59 2.42 7.96
C SER A 100 5.62 0.98 7.43
N ALA A 101 6.79 0.44 7.09
CA ALA A 101 6.94 -0.95 6.67
C ALA A 101 6.58 -1.93 7.80
N CYS A 102 7.02 -1.65 9.03
CA CYS A 102 6.63 -2.43 10.20
C CYS A 102 5.10 -2.39 10.42
N ALA A 103 4.49 -1.22 10.26
CA ALA A 103 3.04 -1.07 10.40
C ALA A 103 2.29 -1.86 9.31
N LEU A 104 2.73 -1.78 8.05
CA LEU A 104 2.15 -2.53 6.94
C LEU A 104 2.25 -4.05 7.17
N GLU A 105 3.39 -4.56 7.64
CA GLU A 105 3.56 -5.98 7.94
C GLU A 105 2.63 -6.43 9.07
N ASN A 106 2.55 -5.68 10.18
CA ASN A 106 1.62 -6.00 11.27
C ASN A 106 0.17 -6.03 10.78
N MET A 107 -0.24 -5.09 9.93
CA MET A 107 -1.57 -5.08 9.32
C MET A 107 -1.81 -6.32 8.43
N MET A 108 -0.81 -6.74 7.65
CA MET A 108 -0.93 -7.94 6.80
C MET A 108 -1.08 -9.21 7.63
N VAL A 109 -0.31 -9.33 8.73
CA VAL A 109 -0.42 -10.46 9.67
C VAL A 109 -1.81 -10.47 10.33
N ALA A 110 -2.30 -9.30 10.78
CA ALA A 110 -3.63 -9.18 11.37
C ALA A 110 -4.74 -9.50 10.37
N ALA A 111 -4.66 -8.97 9.14
CA ALA A 111 -5.62 -9.27 8.08
C ALA A 111 -5.70 -10.78 7.82
N ASN A 112 -4.55 -11.45 7.80
CA ASN A 112 -4.48 -12.89 7.65
C ASN A 112 -5.16 -13.65 8.81
N ALA A 113 -4.99 -13.20 10.04
CA ALA A 113 -5.62 -13.79 11.23
C ALA A 113 -7.14 -13.57 11.26
N LEU A 114 -7.63 -12.54 10.57
CA LEU A 114 -9.05 -12.19 10.44
C LEU A 114 -9.69 -12.74 9.14
N ASP A 115 -9.03 -13.68 8.46
CA ASP A 115 -9.47 -14.28 7.20
C ASP A 115 -9.70 -13.27 6.07
N LEU A 116 -8.95 -12.15 6.08
CA LEU A 116 -8.91 -11.18 5.00
C LEU A 116 -7.71 -11.40 4.09
N GLY A 117 -7.91 -11.18 2.80
CA GLY A 117 -6.84 -11.05 1.83
C GLY A 117 -6.21 -9.65 1.91
N SER A 118 -4.90 -9.58 1.81
CA SER A 118 -4.17 -8.32 1.79
C SER A 118 -2.99 -8.37 0.83
N CYS A 119 -2.58 -7.21 0.34
CA CYS A 119 -1.37 -7.08 -0.46
C CYS A 119 -0.75 -5.69 -0.23
N TRP A 120 0.56 -5.65 -0.01
CA TRP A 120 1.32 -4.41 0.01
C TRP A 120 1.47 -3.86 -1.41
N ILE A 121 1.22 -2.58 -1.59
CA ILE A 121 1.37 -1.86 -2.86
C ILE A 121 2.21 -0.60 -2.67
N ASN A 122 3.02 -0.24 -3.68
CA ASN A 122 3.94 0.91 -3.64
C ASN A 122 3.63 1.99 -4.68
N GLN A 123 2.58 1.86 -5.46
CA GLN A 123 2.32 2.73 -6.60
C GLN A 123 2.18 4.20 -6.20
N LEU A 124 1.47 4.48 -5.11
CA LEU A 124 1.34 5.85 -4.61
C LEU A 124 2.65 6.39 -4.02
N HIS A 125 3.47 5.53 -3.41
CA HIS A 125 4.81 5.92 -2.98
C HIS A 125 5.72 6.30 -4.16
N TRP A 126 5.65 5.57 -5.26
CA TRP A 126 6.43 5.89 -6.47
C TRP A 126 5.94 7.16 -7.18
N LEU A 127 4.72 7.60 -6.92
CA LEU A 127 4.12 8.83 -7.46
C LEU A 127 4.00 9.93 -6.39
N ASP A 128 4.65 9.81 -5.23
CA ASP A 128 4.54 10.80 -4.13
C ASP A 128 4.98 12.22 -4.55
N GLU A 129 5.93 12.32 -5.47
CA GLU A 129 6.41 13.59 -6.03
C GLU A 129 5.63 14.06 -7.28
N ASP A 130 4.67 13.26 -7.77
CA ASP A 130 3.81 13.67 -8.87
C ASP A 130 2.77 14.70 -8.39
N ALA A 131 2.69 15.84 -9.06
CA ALA A 131 1.89 16.97 -8.59
C ALA A 131 0.39 16.67 -8.53
N GLU A 132 -0.14 15.90 -9.50
CA GLU A 132 -1.57 15.58 -9.57
C GLU A 132 -1.95 14.54 -8.50
N VAL A 133 -1.12 13.49 -8.35
CA VAL A 133 -1.31 12.48 -7.32
C VAL A 133 -1.16 13.10 -5.93
N ARG A 134 -0.16 13.96 -5.76
CA ARG A 134 0.07 14.67 -4.50
C ARG A 134 -1.14 15.53 -4.11
N ALA A 135 -1.61 16.37 -5.02
CA ALA A 135 -2.77 17.23 -4.79
C ALA A 135 -4.05 16.43 -4.50
N PHE A 136 -4.21 15.25 -5.12
CA PHE A 136 -5.33 14.36 -4.84
C PHE A 136 -5.23 13.77 -3.42
N MET A 137 -4.06 13.27 -3.04
CA MET A 137 -3.84 12.65 -1.73
C MET A 137 -3.91 13.66 -0.58
N GLU A 138 -3.52 14.91 -0.80
CA GLU A 138 -3.68 15.99 0.19
C GLU A 138 -5.16 16.30 0.47
N LYS A 139 -6.03 16.23 -0.53
CA LYS A 139 -7.49 16.34 -0.32
C LYS A 139 -8.05 15.17 0.51
N LEU A 140 -7.38 14.02 0.49
CA LEU A 140 -7.73 12.87 1.30
C LEU A 140 -7.08 12.86 2.68
N GLY A 141 -6.28 13.87 3.01
CA GLY A 141 -5.72 14.09 4.34
C GLY A 141 -4.22 13.84 4.49
N VAL A 142 -3.49 13.47 3.43
CA VAL A 142 -2.02 13.43 3.51
C VAL A 142 -1.50 14.84 3.79
N GLY A 143 -0.72 15.01 4.84
CA GLY A 143 -0.19 16.31 5.25
C GLY A 143 0.86 16.84 4.29
N GLU A 144 0.97 18.17 4.17
CA GLU A 144 1.95 18.86 3.33
C GLU A 144 3.40 18.46 3.68
N ASN A 145 3.65 18.20 4.99
CA ASN A 145 4.94 17.76 5.51
C ASN A 145 5.06 16.23 5.63
N GLU A 146 4.21 15.47 4.96
CA GLU A 146 4.26 14.02 4.93
C GLU A 146 4.69 13.52 3.54
N THR A 147 5.32 12.36 3.50
CA THR A 147 5.61 11.56 2.30
C THR A 147 4.78 10.30 2.34
N ILE A 148 4.25 9.86 1.20
CA ILE A 148 3.55 8.57 1.09
C ILE A 148 4.60 7.46 1.12
N THR A 149 4.46 6.54 2.08
CA THR A 149 5.44 5.49 2.35
C THR A 149 5.05 4.13 1.81
N GLY A 150 3.79 3.95 1.43
CA GLY A 150 3.26 2.70 0.87
C GLY A 150 1.75 2.60 1.04
N GLY A 151 1.23 1.42 0.79
CA GLY A 151 -0.19 1.14 1.02
C GLY A 151 -0.49 -0.34 1.14
N LEU A 152 -1.64 -0.64 1.69
CA LEU A 152 -2.20 -1.97 1.85
C LEU A 152 -3.59 -2.02 1.25
N ILE A 153 -3.86 -3.01 0.41
CA ILE A 153 -5.22 -3.31 -0.02
C ILE A 153 -5.80 -4.46 0.80
N LEU A 154 -7.11 -4.39 1.08
CA LEU A 154 -7.84 -5.41 1.83
C LEU A 154 -9.13 -5.82 1.11
N GLY A 155 -9.51 -7.08 1.28
CA GLY A 155 -10.78 -7.61 0.80
C GLY A 155 -10.98 -9.06 1.22
N TYR A 156 -12.16 -9.60 0.96
CA TYR A 156 -12.39 -11.04 1.06
C TYR A 156 -11.86 -11.75 -0.18
N SER A 157 -11.34 -12.97 -0.03
CA SER A 157 -11.06 -13.84 -1.17
C SER A 157 -12.36 -14.21 -1.89
N ALA A 158 -12.35 -14.24 -3.23
CA ALA A 158 -13.52 -14.60 -4.03
C ALA A 158 -13.95 -16.06 -3.82
N ASP A 159 -12.98 -16.96 -3.59
CA ASP A 159 -13.18 -18.42 -3.48
C ASP A 159 -12.93 -18.93 -2.04
N GLY A 160 -13.03 -18.06 -1.05
CA GLY A 160 -12.48 -18.34 0.27
C GLY A 160 -10.95 -18.20 0.26
N LEU A 161 -10.33 -18.35 1.43
CA LEU A 161 -8.87 -18.34 1.48
C LEU A 161 -8.36 -19.68 0.93
N PRO A 162 -7.51 -19.68 -0.11
CA PRO A 162 -6.93 -20.92 -0.60
C PRO A 162 -6.11 -21.58 0.51
N ALA A 163 -6.09 -22.92 0.53
CA ALA A 163 -5.21 -23.68 1.40
C ALA A 163 -3.78 -23.13 1.29
N ARG A 164 -3.26 -22.57 2.38
CA ARG A 164 -1.96 -21.89 2.39
C ARG A 164 -0.85 -22.91 2.54
N THR A 165 -0.29 -23.32 1.42
CA THR A 165 0.98 -24.04 1.43
C THR A 165 2.11 -23.02 1.51
N PRO A 166 2.97 -23.06 2.55
CA PRO A 166 4.11 -22.16 2.63
C PRO A 166 4.99 -22.30 1.41
N LEU A 167 5.26 -21.19 0.74
CA LEU A 167 6.18 -21.18 -0.39
C LEU A 167 7.61 -21.41 0.10
N LYS A 168 8.35 -22.27 -0.63
CA LYS A 168 9.77 -22.49 -0.34
C LYS A 168 10.54 -21.17 -0.44
N ARG A 169 11.32 -20.87 0.59
CA ARG A 169 12.26 -19.73 0.59
C ARG A 169 13.62 -20.20 0.11
N THR A 170 14.16 -19.50 -0.89
CA THR A 170 15.47 -19.83 -1.50
C THR A 170 16.50 -18.71 -1.28
N GLY A 171 16.10 -17.62 -0.65
CA GLY A 171 16.92 -16.50 -0.24
C GLY A 171 16.95 -16.36 1.28
N ASN A 172 17.28 -15.18 1.76
CA ASN A 172 17.33 -14.82 3.19
C ASN A 172 18.33 -15.71 3.97
N PRO A 173 19.63 -15.66 3.67
CA PRO A 173 20.63 -16.48 4.36
C PRO A 173 20.65 -16.17 5.86
N VAL A 174 20.88 -17.20 6.67
CA VAL A 174 21.07 -17.09 8.14
C VAL A 174 22.47 -17.59 8.47
N THR A 175 23.21 -16.79 9.23
CA THR A 175 24.52 -17.17 9.75
C THR A 175 24.44 -17.40 11.25
N TRP A 176 24.92 -18.55 11.71
CA TRP A 176 25.06 -18.90 13.12
C TRP A 176 26.54 -18.78 13.49
N ILE A 177 26.83 -18.12 14.63
CA ILE A 177 28.21 -17.90 15.14
C ILE A 177 28.33 -18.56 16.49
#